data_fd7032762a3ff0df77555d794bb344d0
#
_entry.id   fd7032762a3ff0df77555d794bb344d0
#
_cell.length_a   1.000
_cell.length_b   1.000
_cell.length_c   1.000
_cell.angle_alpha   90.00
_cell.angle_beta   90.00
_cell.angle_gamma   90.00
#
_symmetry.space_group_name_H-M   'P 1'
#
loop_
_entity.id
_entity.type
_entity.pdbx_description
1 polymer ?
#
loop_
_entity_poly.entity_id
_entity_poly.type
_entity_poly.pdbx_seq_one_letter_code
_entity_poly.pdbx_strand_id
1 'polypeptide(L)'
;EVYLHMFYISHRGNISGQNKESENKPEYIKIALEKGFEVEIDVRFKDSQFYLGHDFAKYKIESSFLLNEKLWCHAKDIEAMNNLKKIKAHYFWHQEDDVTLTSKGYFWTYPGKTLTNNSICVLPEINNIKKIECAGICSDFIQNYKK
;
A
#
# COMPACT_ATOMS: atom_id res chain seq x y z
N GLU A 1 14.48 -14.50 -22.02
CA GLU A 1 13.93 -14.57 -20.66
C GLU A 1 13.29 -13.24 -20.26
N VAL A 2 12.02 -13.30 -19.86
CA VAL A 2 11.31 -12.13 -19.34
C VAL A 2 11.44 -12.16 -17.82
N TYR A 3 12.27 -11.25 -17.28
CA TYR A 3 12.34 -11.08 -15.84
C TYR A 3 11.14 -10.25 -15.41
N LEU A 4 10.19 -10.89 -14.74
CA LEU A 4 9.06 -10.19 -14.16
C LEU A 4 9.55 -9.44 -12.92
N HIS A 5 9.51 -8.11 -12.99
CA HIS A 5 9.82 -7.27 -11.82
C HIS A 5 8.66 -7.36 -10.85
N MET A 6 8.89 -7.98 -9.69
CA MET A 6 7.87 -8.08 -8.65
C MET A 6 7.99 -6.90 -7.68
N PHE A 7 6.86 -6.26 -7.37
CA PHE A 7 6.80 -5.24 -6.34
C PHE A 7 6.78 -5.89 -4.95
N TYR A 8 7.58 -5.35 -4.06
CA TYR A 8 7.59 -5.75 -2.65
C TYR A 8 7.13 -4.57 -1.83
N ILE A 9 5.90 -4.64 -1.34
CA ILE A 9 5.18 -3.51 -0.75
C ILE A 9 5.01 -3.76 0.75
N SER A 10 5.54 -2.85 1.56
CA SER A 10 5.34 -2.85 3.01
C SER A 10 3.91 -2.41 3.30
N HIS A 11 3.21 -3.14 4.15
CA HIS A 11 1.89 -2.76 4.65
C HIS A 11 2.06 -1.73 5.76
N ARG A 12 1.72 -0.46 5.47
CA ARG A 12 1.76 0.66 6.43
C ARG A 12 3.13 0.95 7.05
N GLY A 13 4.21 0.52 6.38
CA GLY A 13 5.58 0.66 6.88
C GLY A 13 6.12 -0.58 7.57
N ASN A 14 5.30 -1.59 7.81
CA ASN A 14 5.73 -2.84 8.46
C ASN A 14 6.70 -3.63 7.57
N ILE A 15 7.77 -4.14 8.16
CA ILE A 15 8.81 -4.89 7.46
C ILE A 15 8.94 -6.30 8.02
N SER A 16 9.02 -6.41 9.34
CA SER A 16 9.27 -7.66 10.05
C SER A 16 8.14 -8.07 10.99
N GLY A 17 6.95 -7.54 10.75
CA GLY A 17 5.77 -7.85 11.54
C GLY A 17 4.92 -6.62 11.79
N GLN A 18 3.70 -6.85 12.24
CA GLN A 18 2.75 -5.79 12.53
C GLN A 18 3.18 -4.97 13.75
N ASN A 19 3.23 -3.64 13.59
CA ASN A 19 3.51 -2.70 14.68
C ASN A 19 2.50 -1.57 14.63
N LYS A 20 1.37 -1.77 15.30
CA LYS A 20 0.23 -0.83 15.25
C LYS A 20 0.56 0.58 15.71
N GLU A 21 1.51 0.72 16.64
CA GLU A 21 1.91 2.04 17.15
C GLU A 21 2.72 2.85 16.13
N SER A 22 3.41 2.18 15.24
CA SER A 22 4.28 2.82 14.24
C SER A 22 3.65 2.95 12.87
N GLU A 23 2.62 2.14 12.57
CA GLU A 23 1.96 2.13 11.26
C GLU A 23 1.53 3.52 10.83
N ASN A 24 1.78 3.83 9.56
CA ASN A 24 1.44 5.11 8.94
C ASN A 24 2.23 6.33 9.46
N LYS A 25 3.18 6.17 10.38
CA LYS A 25 4.07 7.28 10.75
C LYS A 25 4.99 7.62 9.57
N PRO A 26 5.14 8.89 9.20
CA PRO A 26 6.02 9.26 8.09
C PRO A 26 7.45 8.74 8.24
N GLU A 27 8.02 8.75 9.44
CA GLU A 27 9.37 8.26 9.70
C GLU A 27 9.48 6.75 9.48
N TYR A 28 8.45 6.01 9.90
CA TYR A 28 8.38 4.55 9.74
C TYR A 28 8.29 4.17 8.26
N ILE A 29 7.50 4.92 7.49
CA ILE A 29 7.37 4.75 6.04
C ILE A 29 8.70 5.04 5.35
N LYS A 30 9.40 6.13 5.74
CA LYS A 30 10.70 6.48 5.16
C LYS A 30 11.74 5.39 5.35
N ILE A 31 11.77 4.75 6.53
CA ILE A 31 12.68 3.63 6.80
C ILE A 31 12.42 2.48 5.84
N ALA A 32 11.17 2.12 5.61
CA ALA A 32 10.82 1.06 4.66
C ALA A 32 11.26 1.41 3.24
N LEU A 33 11.04 2.65 2.81
CA LEU A 33 11.47 3.14 1.50
C LEU A 33 13.00 3.09 1.36
N GLU A 34 13.74 3.50 2.39
CA GLU A 34 15.20 3.47 2.40
C GLU A 34 15.75 2.04 2.31
N LYS A 35 15.02 1.07 2.84
CA LYS A 35 15.38 -0.35 2.74
C LYS A 35 15.02 -0.96 1.39
N GLY A 36 14.48 -0.18 0.48
CA GLY A 36 14.19 -0.61 -0.88
C GLY A 36 12.81 -1.18 -1.11
N PHE A 37 11.90 -1.05 -0.15
CA PHE A 37 10.51 -1.47 -0.31
C PHE A 37 9.65 -0.33 -0.85
N GLU A 38 8.56 -0.69 -1.55
CA GLU A 38 7.44 0.22 -1.74
C GLU A 38 6.55 0.15 -0.50
N VAL A 39 5.65 1.10 -0.32
CA VAL A 39 4.84 1.15 0.90
C VAL A 39 3.39 1.50 0.58
N GLU A 40 2.47 0.70 1.14
CA GLU A 40 1.04 1.02 1.16
C GLU A 40 0.77 1.86 2.42
N ILE A 41 0.01 2.94 2.24
CA ILE A 41 -0.30 3.88 3.32
C ILE A 41 -1.79 4.23 3.29
N ASP A 42 -2.36 4.51 4.46
CA ASP A 42 -3.75 4.93 4.59
C ASP A 42 -3.85 6.45 4.58
N VAL A 43 -4.55 7.00 3.59
CA VAL A 43 -4.63 8.45 3.36
C VAL A 43 -6.03 8.98 3.64
N ARG A 44 -6.08 10.05 4.44
CA ARG A 44 -7.30 10.78 4.78
C ARG A 44 -7.14 12.25 4.43
N PHE A 45 -8.25 12.93 4.24
CA PHE A 45 -8.26 14.35 3.95
C PHE A 45 -9.30 15.03 4.85
N LYS A 46 -8.84 16.01 5.63
CA LYS A 46 -9.67 16.70 6.60
C LYS A 46 -9.21 18.15 6.72
N ASP A 47 -10.18 19.07 6.77
CA ASP A 47 -9.89 20.51 6.94
C ASP A 47 -8.85 21.00 5.91
N SER A 48 -9.06 20.62 4.63
CA SER A 48 -8.21 21.00 3.50
C SER A 48 -6.76 20.50 3.61
N GLN A 49 -6.53 19.42 4.35
CA GLN A 49 -5.19 18.90 4.63
C GLN A 49 -5.15 17.38 4.54
N PHE A 50 -4.08 16.83 3.97
CA PHE A 50 -3.83 15.39 3.98
C PHE A 50 -3.33 14.91 5.35
N TYR A 51 -3.78 13.70 5.70
CA TYR A 51 -3.33 12.99 6.90
C TYR A 51 -3.11 11.52 6.56
N LEU A 52 -2.25 10.86 7.34
CA LEU A 52 -2.11 9.40 7.32
C LEU A 52 -2.76 8.83 8.58
N GLY A 53 -3.36 7.64 8.44
CA GLY A 53 -3.98 6.93 9.56
C GLY A 53 -5.07 5.97 9.10
N HIS A 54 -5.09 4.77 9.67
CA HIS A 54 -6.06 3.75 9.30
C HIS A 54 -7.45 4.05 9.88
N ASP A 55 -7.54 4.39 11.17
CA ASP A 55 -8.81 4.59 11.86
C ASP A 55 -9.27 6.04 11.89
N PHE A 56 -8.33 6.99 11.86
CA PHE A 56 -8.61 8.42 11.89
C PHE A 56 -7.44 9.21 11.29
N ALA A 57 -7.66 10.50 11.03
CA ALA A 57 -6.63 11.42 10.52
C ALA A 57 -5.61 11.70 11.62
N LYS A 58 -4.50 10.96 11.61
CA LYS A 58 -3.55 10.94 12.72
C LYS A 58 -2.29 11.77 12.46
N TYR A 59 -1.65 11.58 11.31
CA TYR A 59 -0.38 12.24 11.00
C TYR A 59 -0.55 13.19 9.83
N LYS A 60 -0.37 14.48 10.08
CA LYS A 60 -0.43 15.48 9.01
C LYS A 60 0.73 15.28 8.05
N ILE A 61 0.45 15.34 6.74
CA ILE A 61 1.44 15.12 5.70
C ILE A 61 1.25 16.14 4.58
N GLU A 62 2.37 16.57 3.98
CA GLU A 62 2.31 17.45 2.81
C GLU A 62 2.02 16.64 1.55
N SER A 63 1.35 17.27 0.57
CA SER A 63 1.03 16.62 -0.69
C SER A 63 2.27 16.11 -1.44
N SER A 64 3.40 16.81 -1.29
CA SER A 64 4.66 16.39 -1.92
C SER A 64 5.14 15.02 -1.47
N PHE A 65 4.86 14.64 -0.22
CA PHE A 65 5.19 13.31 0.30
C PHE A 65 4.46 12.21 -0.51
N LEU A 66 3.19 12.47 -0.85
CA LEU A 66 2.32 11.52 -1.53
C LEU A 66 2.66 11.33 -3.01
N LEU A 67 3.52 12.17 -3.58
CA LEU A 67 3.95 12.08 -4.97
C LEU A 67 5.08 11.06 -5.18
N ASN A 68 5.61 10.47 -4.13
CA ASN A 68 6.61 9.42 -4.24
C ASN A 68 5.99 8.23 -4.98
N GLU A 69 6.61 7.83 -6.10
CA GLU A 69 6.12 6.76 -6.98
C GLU A 69 6.06 5.39 -6.30
N LYS A 70 6.76 5.22 -5.20
CA LYS A 70 6.80 3.97 -4.44
C LYS A 70 5.69 3.85 -3.40
N LEU A 71 4.82 4.86 -3.30
CA LEU A 71 3.69 4.82 -2.37
C LEU A 71 2.42 4.32 -3.08
N TRP A 72 1.71 3.45 -2.39
CA TRP A 72 0.42 2.91 -2.79
C TRP A 72 -0.61 3.49 -1.81
N CYS A 73 -1.34 4.52 -2.25
CA CYS A 73 -2.19 5.31 -1.36
C CYS A 73 -3.60 4.74 -1.28
N HIS A 74 -3.92 4.12 -0.15
CA HIS A 74 -5.26 3.63 0.14
C HIS A 74 -6.09 4.79 0.67
N ALA A 75 -7.00 5.31 -0.16
CA ALA A 75 -7.90 6.39 0.25
C ALA A 75 -8.91 5.86 1.26
N LYS A 76 -9.04 6.51 2.40
CA LYS A 76 -9.94 6.11 3.48
C LYS A 76 -11.21 6.96 3.56
N ASP A 77 -11.27 8.04 2.80
CA ASP A 77 -12.46 8.88 2.64
C ASP A 77 -12.52 9.46 1.23
N ILE A 78 -13.70 9.93 0.83
CA ILE A 78 -13.93 10.41 -0.54
C ILE A 78 -13.11 11.67 -0.84
N GLU A 79 -12.89 12.52 0.15
CA GLU A 79 -12.08 13.72 0.01
C GLU A 79 -10.63 13.36 -0.30
N ALA A 80 -10.09 12.35 0.39
CA ALA A 80 -8.74 11.84 0.12
C ALA A 80 -8.66 11.30 -1.30
N MET A 81 -9.63 10.49 -1.73
CA MET A 81 -9.64 9.94 -3.07
C MET A 81 -9.63 11.02 -4.13
N ASN A 82 -10.50 12.03 -3.97
CA ASN A 82 -10.60 13.15 -4.91
C ASN A 82 -9.30 13.95 -4.99
N ASN A 83 -8.69 14.25 -3.84
CA ASN A 83 -7.45 15.03 -3.79
C ASN A 83 -6.22 14.24 -4.23
N LEU A 84 -6.18 12.93 -3.98
CA LEU A 84 -5.13 12.06 -4.50
C LEU A 84 -5.16 12.01 -6.04
N LYS A 85 -6.36 11.97 -6.61
CA LYS A 85 -6.54 12.04 -8.07
C LYS A 85 -6.01 13.37 -8.62
N LYS A 86 -6.34 14.48 -7.96
CA LYS A 86 -5.90 15.81 -8.39
C LYS A 86 -4.38 15.94 -8.44
N ILE A 87 -3.68 15.41 -7.45
CA ILE A 87 -2.21 15.48 -7.40
C ILE A 87 -1.54 14.36 -8.20
N LYS A 88 -2.33 13.47 -8.81
CA LYS A 88 -1.83 12.34 -9.63
C LYS A 88 -0.98 11.35 -8.85
N ALA A 89 -1.31 11.11 -7.58
CA ALA A 89 -0.68 10.06 -6.78
C ALA A 89 -1.16 8.67 -7.26
N HIS A 90 -0.44 7.63 -6.86
CA HIS A 90 -0.88 6.25 -7.07
C HIS A 90 -1.86 5.89 -5.95
N TYR A 91 -3.12 5.70 -6.26
CA TYR A 91 -4.16 5.53 -5.24
C TYR A 91 -5.18 4.46 -5.62
N PHE A 92 -5.96 4.04 -4.63
CA PHE A 92 -7.09 3.13 -4.79
C PHE A 92 -8.05 3.28 -3.61
N TRP A 93 -9.27 2.75 -3.79
CA TRP A 93 -10.29 2.64 -2.76
C TRP A 93 -10.62 1.16 -2.60
N HIS A 94 -10.57 0.62 -1.38
CA HIS A 94 -10.89 -0.79 -1.15
C HIS A 94 -11.51 -0.98 0.23
N GLN A 95 -12.66 -1.65 0.28
CA GLN A 95 -13.34 -1.99 1.54
C GLN A 95 -13.49 -3.51 1.71
N GLU A 96 -14.40 -4.15 0.95
CA GLU A 96 -14.74 -5.56 1.14
C GLU A 96 -14.71 -6.41 -0.13
N ASP A 97 -14.59 -5.80 -1.29
CA ASP A 97 -14.57 -6.53 -2.56
C ASP A 97 -13.33 -7.42 -2.66
N ASP A 98 -13.45 -8.50 -3.44
CA ASP A 98 -12.32 -9.40 -3.70
C ASP A 98 -11.11 -8.67 -4.26
N VAL A 99 -11.36 -7.66 -5.09
CA VAL A 99 -10.30 -6.93 -5.80
C VAL A 99 -10.74 -5.50 -6.09
N THR A 100 -9.78 -4.59 -6.09
CA THR A 100 -9.99 -3.22 -6.57
C THR A 100 -8.89 -2.84 -7.56
N LEU A 101 -9.20 -1.92 -8.48
CA LEU A 101 -8.26 -1.41 -9.47
C LEU A 101 -7.56 -0.18 -8.91
N THR A 102 -6.22 -0.19 -8.91
CA THR A 102 -5.45 1.01 -8.54
C THR A 102 -5.38 1.98 -9.72
N SER A 103 -5.05 3.23 -9.44
CA SER A 103 -4.98 4.27 -10.47
C SER A 103 -3.90 4.01 -11.54
N LYS A 104 -2.92 3.16 -11.25
CA LYS A 104 -1.91 2.73 -12.23
C LYS A 104 -2.24 1.39 -12.89
N GLY A 105 -3.41 0.82 -12.62
CA GLY A 105 -3.89 -0.38 -13.32
C GLY A 105 -3.55 -1.72 -12.70
N TYR A 106 -3.09 -1.75 -11.44
CA TYR A 106 -2.86 -3.00 -10.72
C TYR A 106 -4.12 -3.43 -9.99
N PHE A 107 -4.24 -4.75 -9.76
CA PHE A 107 -5.39 -5.33 -9.07
C PHE A 107 -5.03 -5.61 -7.61
N TRP A 108 -5.45 -4.71 -6.72
CA TRP A 108 -5.26 -4.88 -5.28
C TRP A 108 -6.21 -5.96 -4.78
N THR A 109 -5.66 -7.14 -4.45
CA THR A 109 -6.45 -8.37 -4.28
C THR A 109 -6.52 -8.81 -2.83
N TYR A 110 -7.73 -8.98 -2.31
CA TYR A 110 -7.98 -9.41 -0.94
C TYR A 110 -7.32 -10.76 -0.65
N PRO A 111 -6.90 -11.01 0.62
CA PRO A 111 -6.24 -12.26 0.99
C PRO A 111 -7.03 -13.50 0.56
N GLY A 112 -6.36 -14.44 -0.09
CA GLY A 112 -6.94 -15.71 -0.51
C GLY A 112 -7.76 -15.67 -1.79
N LYS A 113 -7.86 -14.53 -2.45
CA LYS A 113 -8.62 -14.40 -3.71
C LYS A 113 -7.74 -14.65 -4.93
N THR A 114 -8.39 -14.85 -6.08
CA THR A 114 -7.72 -15.24 -7.33
C THR A 114 -6.73 -14.18 -7.80
N LEU A 115 -5.51 -14.60 -8.12
CA LEU A 115 -4.42 -13.73 -8.59
C LEU A 115 -4.24 -13.84 -10.10
N THR A 116 -3.88 -12.72 -10.72
CA THR A 116 -3.45 -12.64 -12.12
C THR A 116 -2.04 -12.06 -12.19
N ASN A 117 -1.49 -11.94 -13.39
CA ASN A 117 -0.18 -11.31 -13.58
C ASN A 117 -0.15 -9.82 -13.23
N ASN A 118 -1.31 -9.19 -13.09
CA ASN A 118 -1.45 -7.77 -12.71
C ASN A 118 -1.89 -7.58 -11.25
N SER A 119 -2.00 -8.67 -10.50
CA SER A 119 -2.48 -8.63 -9.12
C SER A 119 -1.38 -8.28 -8.14
N ILE A 120 -1.76 -7.55 -7.09
CA ILE A 120 -0.98 -7.44 -5.87
C ILE A 120 -1.61 -8.39 -4.85
N CYS A 121 -0.82 -9.36 -4.38
CA CYS A 121 -1.25 -10.32 -3.37
C CYS A 121 -1.15 -9.68 -2.00
N VAL A 122 -2.29 -9.32 -1.41
CA VAL A 122 -2.33 -8.61 -0.12
C VAL A 122 -2.34 -9.62 1.02
N LEU A 123 -1.43 -9.45 1.98
CA LEU A 123 -1.32 -10.23 3.22
C LEU A 123 -1.35 -11.76 2.97
N PRO A 124 -0.45 -12.29 2.13
CA PRO A 124 -0.43 -13.73 1.83
C PRO A 124 -0.22 -14.60 3.06
N GLU A 125 0.39 -14.08 4.11
CA GLU A 125 0.61 -14.80 5.37
C GLU A 125 -0.68 -15.20 6.08
N ILE A 126 -1.79 -14.48 5.86
CA ILE A 126 -3.09 -14.82 6.47
C ILE A 126 -3.57 -16.19 6.01
N ASN A 127 -3.37 -16.53 4.74
CA ASN A 127 -3.81 -17.80 4.15
C ASN A 127 -2.64 -18.75 3.88
N ASN A 128 -1.47 -18.46 4.44
CA ASN A 128 -0.27 -19.29 4.30
C ASN A 128 0.02 -19.66 2.84
N ILE A 129 -0.08 -18.68 1.95
CA ILE A 129 0.16 -18.87 0.51
C ILE A 129 1.65 -18.98 0.26
N LYS A 130 2.09 -20.13 -0.30
CA LYS A 130 3.51 -20.42 -0.52
C LYS A 130 3.99 -20.09 -1.92
N LYS A 131 3.14 -20.28 -2.93
CA LYS A 131 3.48 -20.01 -4.33
C LYS A 131 2.68 -18.79 -4.79
N ILE A 132 3.39 -17.69 -5.07
CA ILE A 132 2.77 -16.42 -5.43
C ILE A 132 3.26 -16.03 -6.82
N GLU A 133 2.36 -16.08 -7.81
CA GLU A 133 2.62 -15.67 -9.19
C GLU A 133 1.71 -14.47 -9.49
N CYS A 134 2.27 -13.26 -9.43
CA CYS A 134 1.53 -12.02 -9.60
C CYS A 134 2.51 -10.85 -9.81
N ALA A 135 2.00 -9.62 -9.85
CA ALA A 135 2.82 -8.43 -10.05
C ALA A 135 3.55 -7.99 -8.78
N GLY A 136 3.01 -8.30 -7.61
CA GLY A 136 3.63 -7.89 -6.36
C GLY A 136 2.95 -8.43 -5.13
N ILE A 137 3.57 -8.19 -3.99
CA ILE A 137 3.11 -8.64 -2.67
C ILE A 137 3.05 -7.43 -1.74
N CYS A 138 1.98 -7.32 -0.97
CA CYS A 138 1.88 -6.39 0.15
C CYS A 138 1.77 -7.17 1.45
N SER A 139 2.68 -6.97 2.38
CA SER A 139 2.77 -7.79 3.59
C SER A 139 3.30 -7.00 4.79
N ASP A 140 2.86 -7.40 5.98
CA ASP A 140 3.44 -6.92 7.24
C ASP A 140 4.84 -7.52 7.48
N PHE A 141 5.18 -8.59 6.77
CA PHE A 141 6.46 -9.31 6.85
C PHE A 141 7.21 -9.24 5.52
N ILE A 142 7.17 -8.11 4.85
CA ILE A 142 7.63 -7.99 3.47
C ILE A 142 9.10 -8.40 3.28
N GLN A 143 9.95 -8.23 4.29
CA GLN A 143 11.35 -8.65 4.20
C GLN A 143 11.51 -10.16 4.00
N ASN A 144 10.51 -10.97 4.40
CA ASN A 144 10.56 -12.43 4.24
C ASN A 144 10.31 -12.86 2.78
N TYR A 145 9.75 -11.99 1.96
CA TYR A 145 9.42 -12.27 0.56
C TYR A 145 10.46 -11.77 -0.42
N LYS A 146 11.16 -10.70 -0.07
CA LYS A 146 12.20 -10.13 -0.92
C LYS A 146 13.53 -10.84 -0.64
N LYS A 147 14.00 -11.52 -1.64
CA LYS A 147 15.28 -12.25 -1.58
C LYS A 147 16.40 -11.43 -2.19
#